data_01c47fa67071b9e38dbfbfff11d00683
#
_entry.id   01c47fa67071b9e38dbfbfff11d00683
#
_cell.length_a   1.000
_cell.length_b   1.000
_cell.length_c   1.000
_cell.angle_alpha   90.00
_cell.angle_beta   90.00
_cell.angle_gamma   90.00
#
_symmetry.space_group_name_H-M   'P 1'
#
loop_
_entity.id
_entity.type
_entity.pdbx_description
1 polymer ?
#
loop_
_entity_poly.entity_id
_entity_poly.type
_entity_poly.pdbx_seq_one_letter_code
_entity_poly.pdbx_strand_id
1 'polypeptide(L)'
;MIPLFVDCTDKRIVIFGGGEVASRKAAYFSREADVLVVSRSFSKKITDLPVEREVLDIRVVPDTEIVRIISKAFLVIGTLPDPSLNNRIGNICHDLKILFNNADGKAGDVIIPSVTGGKNYVLAISTAGSSPAISRFIREQIEMLYPELDEMISLQQDMRELLKHNEPSQSRRNAILREILHDQAIREMVKKDPEEVRRQLRRRYVHD
;
A
#
# COMPACT_ATOMS: atom_id res chain seq x y z
N MET A 1 9.09 1.11 -15.75
CA MET A 1 8.00 1.50 -14.83
C MET A 1 8.60 2.31 -13.68
N ILE A 2 7.95 3.40 -13.27
CA ILE A 2 8.42 4.29 -12.19
C ILE A 2 7.55 4.04 -10.94
N PRO A 3 8.15 3.78 -9.77
CA PRO A 3 7.40 3.62 -8.53
C PRO A 3 6.88 4.98 -8.04
N LEU A 4 5.59 5.00 -7.65
CA LEU A 4 4.93 6.17 -7.08
C LEU A 4 4.07 5.71 -5.89
N PHE A 5 3.96 6.56 -4.89
CA PHE A 5 2.92 6.48 -3.88
C PHE A 5 1.81 7.45 -4.27
N VAL A 6 0.59 6.96 -4.30
CA VAL A 6 -0.59 7.74 -4.73
C VAL A 6 -1.55 7.83 -3.56
N ASP A 7 -1.94 9.04 -3.20
CA ASP A 7 -3.06 9.28 -2.30
C ASP A 7 -4.36 8.90 -3.00
N CYS A 8 -5.04 7.89 -2.47
CA CYS A 8 -6.30 7.37 -3.00
C CYS A 8 -7.54 7.91 -2.28
N THR A 9 -7.39 8.86 -1.36
CA THR A 9 -8.51 9.55 -0.71
C THR A 9 -9.42 10.16 -1.76
N ASP A 10 -10.72 9.94 -1.61
CA ASP A 10 -11.78 10.41 -2.53
C ASP A 10 -11.65 9.93 -4.00
N LYS A 11 -10.81 8.92 -4.27
CA LYS A 11 -10.70 8.34 -5.60
C LYS A 11 -11.60 7.13 -5.76
N ARG A 12 -12.26 7.04 -6.91
CA ARG A 12 -13.08 5.90 -7.27
C ARG A 12 -12.22 4.78 -7.85
N ILE A 13 -12.30 3.59 -7.26
CA ILE A 13 -11.66 2.36 -7.73
C ILE A 13 -12.76 1.38 -8.16
N VAL A 14 -12.71 0.88 -9.39
CA VAL A 14 -13.67 -0.10 -9.89
C VAL A 14 -12.99 -1.44 -10.08
N ILE A 15 -13.53 -2.50 -9.48
CA ILE A 15 -12.98 -3.85 -9.53
C ILE A 15 -13.97 -4.78 -10.23
N PHE A 16 -13.60 -5.34 -11.37
CA PHE A 16 -14.37 -6.35 -12.06
C PHE A 16 -13.97 -7.75 -11.62
N GLY A 17 -14.93 -8.47 -11.00
CA GLY A 17 -14.79 -9.81 -10.44
C GLY A 17 -15.24 -9.87 -8.98
N GLY A 18 -15.70 -11.04 -8.54
CA GLY A 18 -16.29 -11.25 -7.20
C GLY A 18 -15.61 -12.34 -6.36
N GLY A 19 -14.46 -12.85 -6.84
CA GLY A 19 -13.72 -13.94 -6.21
C GLY A 19 -12.64 -13.49 -5.22
N GLU A 20 -11.74 -14.43 -4.90
CA GLU A 20 -10.66 -14.25 -3.91
C GLU A 20 -9.68 -13.12 -4.30
N VAL A 21 -9.32 -12.98 -5.58
CA VAL A 21 -8.41 -11.93 -6.05
C VAL A 21 -9.06 -10.56 -5.90
N ALA A 22 -10.34 -10.44 -6.31
CA ALA A 22 -11.12 -9.21 -6.14
C ALA A 22 -11.24 -8.82 -4.66
N SER A 23 -11.53 -9.79 -3.77
CA SER A 23 -11.70 -9.51 -2.34
C SER A 23 -10.44 -8.94 -1.68
N ARG A 24 -9.26 -9.47 -2.04
CA ARG A 24 -7.98 -8.95 -1.53
C ARG A 24 -7.72 -7.51 -2.00
N LYS A 25 -8.03 -7.23 -3.27
CA LYS A 25 -7.88 -5.88 -3.84
C LYS A 25 -8.91 -4.91 -3.26
N ALA A 26 -10.15 -5.33 -3.12
CA ALA A 26 -11.20 -4.54 -2.48
C ALA A 26 -10.84 -4.20 -1.03
N ALA A 27 -10.39 -5.18 -0.23
CA ALA A 27 -9.94 -4.95 1.13
C ALA A 27 -8.70 -4.02 1.24
N TYR A 28 -7.82 -4.05 0.23
CA TYR A 28 -6.66 -3.17 0.18
C TYR A 28 -7.05 -1.73 -0.07
N PHE A 29 -7.87 -1.48 -1.09
CA PHE A 29 -8.24 -0.11 -1.51
C PHE A 29 -9.32 0.52 -0.65
N SER A 30 -10.25 -0.26 -0.06
CA SER A 30 -11.32 0.28 0.78
C SER A 30 -10.86 0.90 2.10
N ARG A 31 -9.55 0.87 2.38
CA ARG A 31 -8.95 1.57 3.53
C ARG A 31 -8.93 3.09 3.33
N GLU A 32 -8.90 3.55 2.09
CA GLU A 32 -8.70 4.97 1.75
C GLU A 32 -9.58 5.43 0.58
N ALA A 33 -9.92 4.53 -0.35
CA ALA A 33 -10.62 4.84 -1.58
C ALA A 33 -12.10 4.45 -1.53
N ASP A 34 -12.89 5.06 -2.40
CA ASP A 34 -14.25 4.65 -2.71
C ASP A 34 -14.22 3.47 -3.70
N VAL A 35 -14.66 2.29 -3.27
CA VAL A 35 -14.53 1.05 -4.05
C VAL A 35 -15.88 0.53 -4.51
N LEU A 36 -16.01 0.32 -5.82
CA LEU A 36 -17.10 -0.42 -6.45
C LEU A 36 -16.59 -1.78 -6.92
N VAL A 37 -17.26 -2.85 -6.52
CA VAL A 37 -17.04 -4.20 -7.06
C VAL A 37 -18.17 -4.61 -7.97
N VAL A 38 -17.84 -4.95 -9.21
CA VAL A 38 -18.81 -5.35 -10.26
C VAL A 38 -18.63 -6.83 -10.58
N SER A 39 -19.66 -7.63 -10.37
CA SER A 39 -19.61 -9.09 -10.61
C SER A 39 -21.01 -9.68 -10.69
N ARG A 40 -21.11 -10.89 -11.23
CA ARG A 40 -22.37 -11.70 -11.17
C ARG A 40 -22.68 -12.21 -9.77
N SER A 41 -21.64 -12.42 -8.96
CA SER A 41 -21.74 -12.92 -7.60
C SER A 41 -20.55 -12.47 -6.78
N PHE A 42 -20.68 -12.43 -5.47
CA PHE A 42 -19.66 -11.93 -4.55
C PHE A 42 -19.32 -13.01 -3.52
N SER A 43 -18.04 -13.18 -3.26
CA SER A 43 -17.58 -13.99 -2.14
C SER A 43 -18.01 -13.36 -0.80
N LYS A 44 -18.14 -14.18 0.24
CA LYS A 44 -18.46 -13.69 1.59
C LYS A 44 -17.48 -12.59 2.05
N LYS A 45 -16.21 -12.71 1.71
CA LYS A 45 -15.19 -11.70 2.03
C LYS A 45 -15.52 -10.33 1.45
N ILE A 46 -16.10 -10.24 0.24
CA ILE A 46 -16.53 -8.97 -0.36
C ILE A 46 -17.80 -8.44 0.30
N THR A 47 -18.74 -9.31 0.65
CA THR A 47 -19.99 -8.87 1.30
C THR A 47 -19.76 -8.29 2.69
N ASP A 48 -18.68 -8.68 3.35
CA ASP A 48 -18.30 -8.20 4.69
C ASP A 48 -17.47 -6.88 4.64
N LEU A 49 -17.07 -6.42 3.43
CA LEU A 49 -16.34 -5.15 3.27
C LEU A 49 -17.28 -3.95 3.10
N PRO A 50 -16.83 -2.75 3.51
CA PRO A 50 -17.54 -1.49 3.30
C PRO A 50 -17.36 -0.98 1.86
N VAL A 51 -17.80 -1.76 0.86
CA VAL A 51 -17.65 -1.45 -0.56
C VAL A 51 -19.00 -1.47 -1.27
N GLU A 52 -19.15 -0.64 -2.29
CA GLU A 52 -20.30 -0.72 -3.19
C GLU A 52 -20.23 -1.97 -4.05
N ARG A 53 -21.39 -2.52 -4.39
CA ARG A 53 -21.49 -3.73 -5.21
C ARG A 53 -22.54 -3.55 -6.29
N GLU A 54 -22.18 -3.89 -7.52
CA GLU A 54 -23.09 -3.90 -8.65
C GLU A 54 -23.14 -5.31 -9.25
N VAL A 55 -24.35 -5.90 -9.32
CA VAL A 55 -24.55 -7.22 -9.94
C VAL A 55 -24.65 -7.05 -11.45
N LEU A 56 -23.63 -7.51 -12.18
CA LEU A 56 -23.60 -7.39 -13.63
C LEU A 56 -22.82 -8.54 -14.26
N ASP A 57 -23.30 -9.03 -15.41
CA ASP A 57 -22.56 -9.99 -16.22
C ASP A 57 -21.85 -9.28 -17.39
N ILE A 58 -20.56 -9.09 -17.26
CA ILE A 58 -19.72 -8.40 -18.25
C ILE A 58 -19.71 -9.10 -19.62
N ARG A 59 -20.03 -10.39 -19.69
CA ARG A 59 -20.05 -11.16 -20.95
C ARG A 59 -21.15 -10.71 -21.90
N VAL A 60 -22.27 -10.22 -21.36
CA VAL A 60 -23.49 -9.94 -22.14
C VAL A 60 -23.82 -8.45 -22.27
N VAL A 61 -23.15 -7.59 -21.52
CA VAL A 61 -23.41 -6.14 -21.58
C VAL A 61 -22.60 -5.47 -22.69
N PRO A 62 -23.14 -4.42 -23.34
CA PRO A 62 -22.41 -3.63 -24.33
C PRO A 62 -21.29 -2.80 -23.65
N ASP A 63 -20.29 -2.37 -24.45
CA ASP A 63 -19.19 -1.53 -23.97
C ASP A 63 -19.66 -0.21 -23.36
N THR A 64 -20.76 0.35 -23.86
CA THR A 64 -21.38 1.56 -23.31
C THR A 64 -21.75 1.43 -21.83
N GLU A 65 -22.14 0.23 -21.39
CA GLU A 65 -22.45 -0.01 -19.98
C GLU A 65 -21.18 -0.09 -19.14
N ILE A 66 -20.12 -0.69 -19.66
CA ILE A 66 -18.81 -0.68 -18.99
C ILE A 66 -18.30 0.76 -18.88
N VAL A 67 -18.39 1.54 -19.95
CA VAL A 67 -18.03 2.97 -19.97
C VAL A 67 -18.81 3.74 -18.91
N ARG A 68 -20.13 3.53 -18.77
CA ARG A 68 -20.95 4.16 -17.74
C ARG A 68 -20.39 3.92 -16.34
N ILE A 69 -20.04 2.66 -16.06
CA ILE A 69 -19.55 2.25 -14.74
C ILE A 69 -18.20 2.87 -14.42
N ILE A 70 -17.28 2.91 -15.40
CA ILE A 70 -15.89 3.31 -15.16
C ILE A 70 -15.60 4.78 -15.44
N SER A 71 -16.54 5.54 -16.00
CA SER A 71 -16.33 6.92 -16.48
C SER A 71 -15.74 7.90 -15.44
N LYS A 72 -15.95 7.63 -14.16
CA LYS A 72 -15.41 8.42 -13.04
C LYS A 72 -14.32 7.70 -12.25
N ALA A 73 -13.87 6.54 -12.73
CA ALA A 73 -12.85 5.76 -12.05
C ALA A 73 -11.46 6.39 -12.19
N PHE A 74 -10.73 6.45 -11.11
CA PHE A 74 -9.29 6.74 -11.12
C PHE A 74 -8.49 5.51 -11.56
N LEU A 75 -8.90 4.32 -11.07
CA LEU A 75 -8.25 3.06 -11.39
C LEU A 75 -9.32 1.98 -11.59
N VAL A 76 -9.14 1.19 -12.63
CA VAL A 76 -9.96 -0.01 -12.90
C VAL A 76 -9.09 -1.25 -12.75
N ILE A 77 -9.65 -2.30 -12.15
CA ILE A 77 -8.94 -3.55 -11.87
C ILE A 77 -9.72 -4.71 -12.48
N GLY A 78 -9.12 -5.43 -13.41
CA GLY A 78 -9.66 -6.67 -13.99
C GLY A 78 -9.19 -7.88 -13.20
N THR A 79 -10.13 -8.66 -12.64
CA THR A 79 -9.86 -9.90 -11.91
C THR A 79 -10.75 -11.04 -12.36
N LEU A 80 -11.28 -10.94 -13.57
CA LEU A 80 -12.15 -11.96 -14.14
C LEU A 80 -11.31 -13.19 -14.54
N PRO A 81 -11.88 -14.41 -14.43
CA PRO A 81 -11.18 -15.63 -14.82
C PRO A 81 -10.94 -15.75 -16.32
N ASP A 82 -11.71 -15.00 -17.14
CA ASP A 82 -11.54 -14.96 -18.57
C ASP A 82 -10.62 -13.80 -18.98
N PRO A 83 -9.40 -14.07 -19.50
CA PRO A 83 -8.46 -13.03 -19.92
C PRO A 83 -9.01 -12.11 -21.03
N SER A 84 -9.90 -12.62 -21.90
CA SER A 84 -10.48 -11.83 -22.98
C SER A 84 -11.35 -10.69 -22.44
N LEU A 85 -12.08 -10.93 -21.37
CA LEU A 85 -12.90 -9.93 -20.69
C LEU A 85 -12.04 -8.88 -19.96
N ASN A 86 -10.95 -9.30 -19.32
CA ASN A 86 -9.99 -8.36 -18.72
C ASN A 86 -9.36 -7.46 -19.80
N ASN A 87 -8.98 -8.05 -20.95
CA ASN A 87 -8.43 -7.29 -22.07
C ASN A 87 -9.47 -6.30 -22.66
N ARG A 88 -10.74 -6.74 -22.79
CA ARG A 88 -11.84 -5.85 -23.24
C ARG A 88 -11.97 -4.64 -22.34
N ILE A 89 -12.00 -4.84 -21.03
CA ILE A 89 -12.05 -3.74 -20.04
C ILE A 89 -10.80 -2.86 -20.15
N GLY A 90 -9.63 -3.46 -20.28
CA GLY A 90 -8.36 -2.74 -20.42
C GLY A 90 -8.32 -1.84 -21.65
N ASN A 91 -8.82 -2.31 -22.79
CA ASN A 91 -8.93 -1.51 -24.03
C ASN A 91 -9.85 -0.30 -23.82
N ILE A 92 -11.01 -0.49 -23.19
CA ILE A 92 -11.93 0.61 -22.87
C ILE A 92 -11.26 1.63 -21.93
N CYS A 93 -10.53 1.15 -20.91
CA CYS A 93 -9.79 2.03 -20.02
C CYS A 93 -8.72 2.84 -20.75
N HIS A 94 -7.97 2.20 -21.65
CA HIS A 94 -6.97 2.86 -22.49
C HIS A 94 -7.58 4.00 -23.33
N ASP A 95 -8.70 3.74 -23.99
CA ASP A 95 -9.39 4.73 -24.84
C ASP A 95 -9.90 5.93 -24.02
N LEU A 96 -10.31 5.68 -22.77
CA LEU A 96 -10.76 6.69 -21.82
C LEU A 96 -9.63 7.33 -21.01
N LYS A 97 -8.38 6.88 -21.16
CA LYS A 97 -7.21 7.31 -20.37
C LYS A 97 -7.38 7.09 -18.86
N ILE A 98 -8.07 6.01 -18.51
CA ILE A 98 -8.24 5.56 -17.11
C ILE A 98 -7.18 4.53 -16.81
N LEU A 99 -6.52 4.63 -15.65
CA LEU A 99 -5.50 3.66 -15.22
C LEU A 99 -6.10 2.26 -15.08
N PHE A 100 -5.39 1.27 -15.60
CA PHE A 100 -5.83 -0.13 -15.57
C PHE A 100 -4.79 -1.04 -14.91
N ASN A 101 -5.24 -1.91 -13.99
CA ASN A 101 -4.48 -3.03 -13.46
C ASN A 101 -5.11 -4.35 -13.93
N ASN A 102 -4.37 -5.16 -14.65
CA ASN A 102 -4.77 -6.54 -14.96
C ASN A 102 -4.20 -7.50 -13.91
N ALA A 103 -5.05 -8.24 -13.21
CA ALA A 103 -4.61 -9.20 -12.20
C ALA A 103 -3.84 -10.40 -12.81
N ASP A 104 -4.02 -10.68 -14.09
CA ASP A 104 -3.30 -11.74 -14.81
C ASP A 104 -1.84 -11.34 -15.15
N GLY A 105 -1.43 -10.11 -14.84
CA GLY A 105 -0.05 -9.63 -14.98
C GLY A 105 0.43 -9.35 -16.41
N LYS A 106 -0.42 -9.48 -17.43
CA LYS A 106 -0.01 -9.41 -18.84
C LYS A 106 -0.20 -8.05 -19.52
N ALA A 107 -1.05 -7.20 -19.00
CA ALA A 107 -1.31 -5.87 -19.55
C ALA A 107 -1.86 -4.97 -18.45
N GLY A 108 -1.48 -3.70 -18.45
CA GLY A 108 -1.97 -2.68 -17.53
C GLY A 108 -0.95 -1.60 -17.27
N ASP A 109 -1.46 -0.42 -16.93
CA ASP A 109 -0.65 0.77 -16.65
C ASP A 109 -0.06 0.73 -15.24
N VAL A 110 -0.73 -0.01 -14.35
CA VAL A 110 -0.42 -0.05 -12.92
C VAL A 110 -0.16 -1.47 -12.45
N ILE A 111 0.92 -1.65 -11.70
CA ILE A 111 1.19 -2.87 -10.92
C ILE A 111 0.89 -2.57 -9.45
N ILE A 112 0.12 -3.45 -8.82
CA ILE A 112 -0.08 -3.41 -7.36
C ILE A 112 1.02 -4.26 -6.74
N PRO A 113 1.97 -3.66 -5.99
CA PRO A 113 3.13 -4.35 -5.44
C PRO A 113 2.78 -5.22 -4.23
N SER A 114 3.76 -5.97 -3.72
CA SER A 114 3.72 -6.54 -2.37
C SER A 114 3.97 -5.41 -1.38
N VAL A 115 3.07 -5.20 -0.42
CA VAL A 115 3.13 -4.08 0.50
C VAL A 115 3.23 -4.57 1.94
N THR A 116 4.09 -3.95 2.72
CA THR A 116 4.10 -3.99 4.18
C THR A 116 4.20 -2.58 4.74
N GLY A 117 3.78 -2.39 5.97
CA GLY A 117 3.84 -1.08 6.61
C GLY A 117 3.39 -1.12 8.05
N GLY A 118 3.67 -0.02 8.74
CA GLY A 118 3.22 0.28 10.09
C GLY A 118 2.39 1.57 10.12
N LYS A 119 2.38 2.19 11.27
CA LYS A 119 1.73 3.50 11.47
C LYS A 119 2.51 4.63 10.78
N ASN A 120 3.85 4.51 10.73
CA ASN A 120 4.76 5.58 10.33
C ASN A 120 5.48 5.30 9.01
N TYR A 121 5.23 4.14 8.35
CA TYR A 121 5.90 3.80 7.10
C TYR A 121 5.07 2.89 6.20
N VAL A 122 5.38 2.93 4.91
CA VAL A 122 4.90 1.99 3.90
C VAL A 122 6.07 1.56 3.04
N LEU A 123 6.20 0.26 2.81
CA LEU A 123 7.17 -0.34 1.89
C LEU A 123 6.44 -1.07 0.78
N ALA A 124 6.73 -0.69 -0.46
CA ALA A 124 6.18 -1.32 -1.65
C ALA A 124 7.29 -2.04 -2.42
N ILE A 125 7.12 -3.33 -2.67
CA ILE A 125 8.14 -4.21 -3.25
C ILE A 125 7.59 -4.82 -4.53
N SER A 126 8.28 -4.57 -5.64
CA SER A 126 7.89 -5.09 -6.94
C SER A 126 9.11 -5.61 -7.70
N THR A 127 8.92 -6.71 -8.40
CA THR A 127 9.86 -7.24 -9.39
C THR A 127 9.41 -6.91 -10.82
N ALA A 128 8.61 -5.85 -10.98
CA ALA A 128 8.01 -5.45 -12.26
C ALA A 128 7.26 -6.59 -12.98
N GLY A 129 6.61 -7.47 -12.19
CA GLY A 129 5.89 -8.62 -12.72
C GLY A 129 6.73 -9.88 -12.95
N SER A 130 8.07 -9.81 -12.80
CA SER A 130 8.95 -10.96 -13.08
C SER A 130 8.78 -12.11 -12.08
N SER A 131 8.58 -11.82 -10.79
CA SER A 131 8.41 -12.84 -9.77
C SER A 131 7.62 -12.36 -8.55
N PRO A 132 6.31 -12.59 -8.50
CA PRO A 132 5.50 -12.27 -7.32
C PRO A 132 5.96 -12.98 -6.05
N ALA A 133 6.54 -14.20 -6.18
CA ALA A 133 7.07 -14.96 -5.06
C ALA A 133 8.28 -14.26 -4.41
N ILE A 134 9.18 -13.69 -5.20
CA ILE A 134 10.33 -12.94 -4.68
C ILE A 134 9.88 -11.65 -3.98
N SER A 135 8.94 -10.92 -4.55
CA SER A 135 8.41 -9.72 -3.89
C SER A 135 7.79 -10.03 -2.53
N ARG A 136 7.05 -11.15 -2.46
CA ARG A 136 6.47 -11.64 -1.20
C ARG A 136 7.56 -12.08 -0.22
N PHE A 137 8.54 -12.85 -0.67
CA PHE A 137 9.67 -13.31 0.16
C PHE A 137 10.41 -12.13 0.78
N ILE A 138 10.78 -11.11 -0.02
CA ILE A 138 11.48 -9.91 0.49
C ILE A 138 10.63 -9.21 1.55
N ARG A 139 9.32 -9.06 1.33
CA ARG A 139 8.40 -8.49 2.31
C ARG A 139 8.45 -9.25 3.64
N GLU A 140 8.31 -10.57 3.59
CA GLU A 140 8.34 -11.44 4.78
C GLU A 140 9.69 -11.36 5.51
N GLN A 141 10.81 -11.27 4.77
CA GLN A 141 12.13 -11.06 5.37
C GLN A 141 12.23 -9.71 6.09
N ILE A 142 11.73 -8.63 5.50
CA ILE A 142 11.74 -7.31 6.15
C ILE A 142 10.90 -7.33 7.43
N GLU A 143 9.70 -7.88 7.38
CA GLU A 143 8.81 -8.01 8.54
C GLU A 143 9.48 -8.81 9.69
N MET A 144 10.21 -9.86 9.35
CA MET A 144 10.91 -10.72 10.32
C MET A 144 12.17 -10.04 10.90
N LEU A 145 12.97 -9.38 10.05
CA LEU A 145 14.26 -8.81 10.46
C LEU A 145 14.13 -7.48 11.19
N TYR A 146 13.06 -6.74 10.94
CA TYR A 146 12.86 -5.40 11.48
C TYR A 146 11.46 -5.21 12.10
N PRO A 147 11.07 -6.04 13.08
CA PRO A 147 9.75 -5.91 13.71
C PRO A 147 9.59 -4.60 14.47
N GLU A 148 10.72 -3.97 14.88
CA GLU A 148 10.80 -2.70 15.61
C GLU A 148 10.76 -1.46 14.71
N LEU A 149 10.62 -1.60 13.39
CA LEU A 149 10.84 -0.49 12.45
C LEU A 149 9.91 0.71 12.71
N ASP A 150 8.66 0.45 13.03
CA ASP A 150 7.67 1.51 13.29
C ASP A 150 8.03 2.31 14.56
N GLU A 151 8.45 1.62 15.61
CA GLU A 151 8.90 2.25 16.85
C GLU A 151 10.23 3.01 16.68
N MET A 152 11.15 2.48 15.87
CA MET A 152 12.39 3.18 15.54
C MET A 152 12.13 4.47 14.75
N ILE A 153 11.15 4.47 13.83
CA ILE A 153 10.75 5.70 13.11
C ILE A 153 10.16 6.72 14.09
N SER A 154 9.25 6.27 14.95
CA SER A 154 8.67 7.13 15.99
C SER A 154 9.75 7.72 16.90
N LEU A 155 10.69 6.91 17.36
CA LEU A 155 11.84 7.36 18.18
C LEU A 155 12.69 8.40 17.44
N GLN A 156 12.97 8.19 16.16
CA GLN A 156 13.72 9.13 15.33
C GLN A 156 13.00 10.48 15.17
N GLN A 157 11.67 10.47 15.05
CA GLN A 157 10.87 11.70 15.00
C GLN A 157 10.94 12.45 16.33
N ASP A 158 10.72 11.77 17.45
CA ASP A 158 10.79 12.36 18.80
C ASP A 158 12.16 12.97 19.08
N MET A 159 13.24 12.24 18.76
CA MET A 159 14.59 12.70 18.93
C MET A 159 14.95 13.89 18.01
N ARG A 160 14.42 13.92 16.79
CA ARG A 160 14.60 15.05 15.88
C ARG A 160 14.00 16.33 16.46
N GLU A 161 12.79 16.25 16.98
CA GLU A 161 12.15 17.41 17.61
C GLU A 161 12.91 17.87 18.86
N LEU A 162 13.29 16.92 19.73
CA LEU A 162 14.08 17.21 20.92
C LEU A 162 15.39 17.94 20.58
N LEU A 163 16.13 17.41 19.63
CA LEU A 163 17.44 17.98 19.24
C LEU A 163 17.33 19.34 18.54
N LYS A 164 16.21 19.66 17.90
CA LYS A 164 16.01 21.01 17.33
C LYS A 164 16.09 22.10 18.41
N HIS A 165 15.64 21.81 19.62
CA HIS A 165 15.62 22.75 20.72
C HIS A 165 16.92 22.76 21.54
N ASN A 166 17.66 21.64 21.57
CA ASN A 166 18.79 21.44 22.48
C ASN A 166 20.17 21.43 21.80
N GLU A 167 20.25 21.25 20.47
CA GLU A 167 21.50 21.20 19.73
C GLU A 167 21.43 22.16 18.52
N PRO A 168 22.14 23.29 18.56
CA PRO A 168 22.12 24.29 17.48
C PRO A 168 22.67 23.77 16.15
N SER A 169 23.69 22.89 16.20
CA SER A 169 24.36 22.39 15.00
C SER A 169 23.54 21.32 14.27
N GLN A 170 23.10 21.63 13.06
CA GLN A 170 22.41 20.67 12.20
C GLN A 170 23.25 19.42 11.90
N SER A 171 24.56 19.61 11.68
CA SER A 171 25.49 18.51 11.42
C SER A 171 25.56 17.55 12.63
N ARG A 172 25.61 18.10 13.84
CA ARG A 172 25.64 17.32 15.07
C ARG A 172 24.31 16.59 15.34
N ARG A 173 23.16 17.26 15.11
CA ARG A 173 21.84 16.59 15.16
C ARG A 173 21.76 15.38 14.24
N ASN A 174 22.23 15.52 13.02
CA ASN A 174 22.25 14.42 12.04
C ASN A 174 23.18 13.28 12.46
N ALA A 175 24.33 13.61 13.06
CA ALA A 175 25.27 12.59 13.58
C ALA A 175 24.65 11.79 14.73
N ILE A 176 23.99 12.46 15.69
CA ILE A 176 23.30 11.82 16.82
C ILE A 176 22.18 10.90 16.33
N LEU A 177 21.32 11.37 15.42
CA LEU A 177 20.24 10.57 14.86
C LEU A 177 20.75 9.33 14.13
N ARG A 178 21.88 9.45 13.44
CA ARG A 178 22.55 8.32 12.78
C ARG A 178 23.14 7.34 13.79
N GLU A 179 23.80 7.83 14.85
CA GLU A 179 24.32 7.01 15.94
C GLU A 179 23.21 6.17 16.57
N ILE A 180 22.09 6.79 16.94
CA ILE A 180 20.91 6.10 17.51
C ILE A 180 20.38 5.01 16.56
N LEU A 181 20.31 5.29 15.26
CA LEU A 181 19.81 4.34 14.26
C LEU A 181 20.70 3.09 14.12
N HIS A 182 22.01 3.27 14.23
CA HIS A 182 22.99 2.19 14.06
C HIS A 182 23.37 1.47 15.38
N ASP A 183 22.93 1.98 16.52
CA ASP A 183 23.20 1.36 17.82
C ASP A 183 22.32 0.11 18.00
N GLN A 184 22.97 -1.05 17.97
CA GLN A 184 22.29 -2.34 18.12
C GLN A 184 21.66 -2.50 19.51
N ALA A 185 22.26 -1.95 20.57
CA ALA A 185 21.70 -2.03 21.93
C ALA A 185 20.40 -1.23 22.02
N ILE A 186 20.35 -0.04 21.39
CA ILE A 186 19.14 0.76 21.30
C ILE A 186 18.06 -0.01 20.54
N ARG A 187 18.37 -0.62 19.41
CA ARG A 187 17.40 -1.39 18.60
C ARG A 187 16.82 -2.57 19.39
N GLU A 188 17.67 -3.33 20.08
CA GLU A 188 17.19 -4.44 20.92
C GLU A 188 16.37 -3.97 22.13
N MET A 189 16.67 -2.81 22.67
CA MET A 189 15.91 -2.23 23.78
C MET A 189 14.56 -1.69 23.29
N VAL A 190 14.49 -1.08 22.11
CA VAL A 190 13.23 -0.61 21.48
C VAL A 190 12.23 -1.75 21.29
N LYS A 191 12.70 -2.96 20.95
CA LYS A 191 11.83 -4.15 20.84
C LYS A 191 11.16 -4.52 22.16
N LYS A 192 11.80 -4.19 23.30
CA LYS A 192 11.34 -4.60 24.64
C LYS A 192 10.58 -3.49 25.36
N ASP A 193 11.15 -2.29 25.38
CA ASP A 193 10.60 -1.13 26.09
C ASP A 193 10.99 0.17 25.37
N PRO A 194 10.22 0.57 24.35
CA PRO A 194 10.49 1.80 23.60
C PRO A 194 10.42 3.06 24.48
N GLU A 195 9.59 3.07 25.52
CA GLU A 195 9.46 4.23 26.41
C GLU A 195 10.69 4.41 27.31
N GLU A 196 11.30 3.34 27.79
CA GLU A 196 12.55 3.43 28.54
C GLU A 196 13.67 4.00 27.66
N VAL A 197 13.76 3.56 26.40
CA VAL A 197 14.72 4.13 25.44
C VAL A 197 14.52 5.63 25.26
N ARG A 198 13.27 6.09 25.09
CA ARG A 198 12.94 7.52 24.99
C ARG A 198 13.42 8.29 26.24
N ARG A 199 13.17 7.75 27.43
CA ARG A 199 13.63 8.36 28.70
C ARG A 199 15.15 8.48 28.78
N GLN A 200 15.88 7.40 28.44
CA GLN A 200 17.35 7.39 28.48
C GLN A 200 17.97 8.36 27.48
N LEU A 201 17.46 8.39 26.25
CA LEU A 201 17.97 9.31 25.23
C LEU A 201 17.66 10.78 25.55
N ARG A 202 16.50 11.07 26.11
CA ARG A 202 16.19 12.43 26.61
C ARG A 202 17.22 12.86 27.66
N ARG A 203 17.50 12.05 28.69
CA ARG A 203 18.52 12.35 29.71
C ARG A 203 19.91 12.53 29.11
N ARG A 204 20.28 11.79 28.08
CA ARG A 204 21.60 11.88 27.43
C ARG A 204 21.81 13.15 26.62
N TYR A 205 20.76 13.68 25.98
CA TYR A 205 20.86 14.76 25.00
C TYR A 205 20.09 16.04 25.38
N VAL A 206 19.38 16.07 26.49
CA VAL A 206 18.84 17.31 27.08
C VAL A 206 19.73 17.66 28.27
N HIS A 207 20.39 18.79 28.15
CA HIS A 207 21.10 19.40 29.27
C HIS A 207 20.20 20.51 29.84
N ASP A 208 19.81 20.37 31.11
CA ASP A 208 19.14 21.45 31.87
C ASP A 208 19.99 22.70 31.95
#